data_5726e545c1df675d050f677b09ece4fa
#
_entry.id   5726e545c1df675d050f677b09ece4fa
#
_cell.length_a   1.000
_cell.length_b   1.000
_cell.length_c   1.000
_cell.angle_alpha   90.00
_cell.angle_beta   90.00
_cell.angle_gamma   90.00
#
_symmetry.space_group_name_H-M   'P 1'
#
loop_
_entity.id
_entity.type
_entity.pdbx_description
1 polymer ?
#
loop_
_entity_poly.entity_id
_entity_poly.type
_entity_poly.pdbx_seq_one_letter_code
_entity_poly.pdbx_strand_id
1 'polypeptide(L)'
;SKWVKMIQDSGAPDWSTHTWYQVGTDVGAGKSAMMFDADILGYFMNGGDNAEAGNLAFSGFAANPDAAAPTPNIWIWSMAMSKASQNKDAAWYFLQWVTGPEHDLFGAREMDLVNPARSSVWADGMFRDKLSAKYSGYVEMHDASAPGASIKFTPQPLFFDLTTEWAETLQKMVANEVPVDEGLDMLAESVNNQLGEA
;
A
#
# COMPACT_ATOMS: atom_id res chain seq x y z
N SER A 1 -7.22 -8.26 -20.77
CA SER A 1 -6.52 -8.47 -19.50
C SER A 1 -7.50 -8.92 -18.42
N LYS A 2 -7.08 -9.86 -17.54
CA LYS A 2 -7.90 -10.31 -16.39
C LYS A 2 -8.23 -9.14 -15.45
N TRP A 3 -7.30 -8.22 -15.29
CA TRP A 3 -7.46 -7.05 -14.43
C TRP A 3 -8.56 -6.10 -14.96
N VAL A 4 -8.53 -5.76 -16.24
CA VAL A 4 -9.56 -4.91 -16.87
C VAL A 4 -10.95 -5.54 -16.69
N LYS A 5 -11.06 -6.83 -16.95
CA LYS A 5 -12.34 -7.54 -16.77
C LYS A 5 -12.80 -7.55 -15.30
N MET A 6 -11.90 -7.71 -14.35
CA MET A 6 -12.24 -7.67 -12.92
C MET A 6 -12.81 -6.30 -12.53
N ILE A 7 -12.20 -5.19 -12.98
CA ILE A 7 -12.72 -3.85 -12.71
C ILE A 7 -14.08 -3.63 -13.38
N GLN A 8 -14.26 -4.08 -14.63
CA GLN A 8 -15.54 -3.97 -15.34
C GLN A 8 -16.66 -4.76 -14.67
N ASP A 9 -16.37 -5.95 -14.15
CA ASP A 9 -17.35 -6.85 -13.55
C ASP A 9 -17.67 -6.51 -12.09
N SER A 10 -16.72 -5.97 -11.34
CA SER A 10 -16.78 -5.90 -9.86
C SER A 10 -16.21 -4.61 -9.27
N GLY A 11 -15.70 -3.70 -10.06
CA GLY A 11 -15.20 -2.40 -9.58
C GLY A 11 -16.35 -1.49 -9.14
N ALA A 12 -16.07 -0.56 -8.22
CA ALA A 12 -17.01 0.49 -7.85
C ALA A 12 -17.39 1.32 -9.10
N PRO A 13 -18.63 1.83 -9.21
CA PRO A 13 -19.03 2.61 -10.40
C PRO A 13 -18.17 3.84 -10.67
N ASP A 14 -17.61 4.42 -9.63
CA ASP A 14 -16.76 5.62 -9.62
C ASP A 14 -15.27 5.33 -9.39
N TRP A 15 -14.86 4.08 -9.60
CA TRP A 15 -13.48 3.59 -9.35
C TRP A 15 -12.39 4.48 -9.97
N SER A 16 -12.65 5.11 -11.12
CA SER A 16 -11.66 5.94 -11.83
C SER A 16 -11.31 7.25 -11.10
N THR A 17 -12.12 7.65 -10.11
CA THR A 17 -11.89 8.83 -9.27
C THR A 17 -11.33 8.48 -7.90
N HIS A 18 -11.24 7.18 -7.58
CA HIS A 18 -10.75 6.72 -6.30
C HIS A 18 -9.22 6.82 -6.23
N THR A 19 -8.76 7.36 -5.11
CA THR A 19 -7.39 7.16 -4.64
C THR A 19 -7.37 6.03 -3.60
N TRP A 20 -6.18 5.68 -3.12
CA TRP A 20 -5.99 4.64 -2.12
C TRP A 20 -6.95 4.79 -0.91
N TYR A 21 -7.19 6.02 -0.44
CA TYR A 21 -8.01 6.27 0.75
C TYR A 21 -9.50 5.98 0.51
N GLN A 22 -10.04 6.32 -0.66
CA GLN A 22 -11.44 6.04 -1.00
C GLN A 22 -11.70 4.55 -1.11
N VAL A 23 -10.76 3.78 -1.62
CA VAL A 23 -10.85 2.30 -1.68
C VAL A 23 -11.05 1.73 -0.28
N GLY A 24 -10.26 2.15 0.71
CA GLY A 24 -10.44 1.76 2.11
C GLY A 24 -11.76 2.23 2.70
N THR A 25 -12.14 3.49 2.42
CA THR A 25 -13.39 4.07 2.91
C THR A 25 -14.62 3.28 2.45
N ASP A 26 -14.64 2.82 1.21
CA ASP A 26 -15.75 2.03 0.69
C ASP A 26 -15.87 0.65 1.34
N VAL A 27 -14.74 0.02 1.66
CA VAL A 27 -14.74 -1.23 2.44
C VAL A 27 -15.22 -0.98 3.87
N GLY A 28 -14.70 0.04 4.55
CA GLY A 28 -15.12 0.39 5.91
C GLY A 28 -16.59 0.79 6.03
N ALA A 29 -17.17 1.34 4.97
CA ALA A 29 -18.58 1.69 4.87
C ALA A 29 -19.50 0.52 4.44
N GLY A 30 -18.95 -0.66 4.16
CA GLY A 30 -19.71 -1.83 3.68
C GLY A 30 -20.16 -1.74 2.22
N LYS A 31 -19.61 -0.80 1.44
CA LYS A 31 -19.94 -0.68 0.00
C LYS A 31 -19.17 -1.68 -0.87
N SER A 32 -18.01 -2.11 -0.42
CA SER A 32 -17.17 -3.09 -1.09
C SER A 32 -16.84 -4.24 -0.16
N ALA A 33 -16.95 -5.46 -0.65
CA ALA A 33 -16.66 -6.67 0.13
C ALA A 33 -15.17 -6.93 0.32
N MET A 34 -14.32 -6.41 -0.56
CA MET A 34 -12.87 -6.62 -0.55
C MET A 34 -12.17 -5.39 -1.11
N MET A 35 -10.95 -5.18 -0.65
CA MET A 35 -9.99 -4.28 -1.31
C MET A 35 -8.65 -4.99 -1.48
N PHE A 36 -7.88 -4.51 -2.44
CA PHE A 36 -6.53 -4.96 -2.73
C PHE A 36 -5.62 -3.74 -2.75
N ASP A 37 -5.05 -3.44 -1.60
CA ASP A 37 -4.26 -2.23 -1.39
C ASP A 37 -3.33 -2.39 -0.18
N ALA A 38 -2.85 -1.29 0.39
CA ALA A 38 -1.99 -1.27 1.55
C ALA A 38 -2.72 -1.77 2.82
N ASP A 39 -2.06 -2.56 3.61
CA ASP A 39 -2.54 -3.13 4.87
C ASP A 39 -3.00 -2.08 5.89
N ILE A 40 -2.37 -0.89 5.89
CA ILE A 40 -2.73 0.24 6.74
C ILE A 40 -4.18 0.70 6.54
N LEU A 41 -4.74 0.54 5.34
CA LEU A 41 -6.13 0.88 5.07
C LEU A 41 -7.09 -0.02 5.85
N GLY A 42 -6.81 -1.32 5.88
CA GLY A 42 -7.60 -2.25 6.68
C GLY A 42 -7.56 -1.92 8.16
N TYR A 43 -6.41 -1.46 8.68
CA TYR A 43 -6.30 -0.96 10.03
C TYR A 43 -7.24 0.24 10.29
N PHE A 44 -7.17 1.28 9.46
CA PHE A 44 -8.01 2.46 9.63
C PHE A 44 -9.51 2.14 9.51
N MET A 45 -9.89 1.24 8.62
CA MET A 45 -11.29 0.95 8.32
C MET A 45 -11.89 -0.13 9.23
N ASN A 46 -11.07 -0.87 9.99
CA ASN A 46 -11.51 -1.90 10.94
C ASN A 46 -11.80 -1.37 12.35
N GLY A 47 -11.88 -0.07 12.53
CA GLY A 47 -12.11 0.57 13.83
C GLY A 47 -12.92 1.86 13.74
N GLY A 48 -13.09 2.51 14.89
CA GLY A 48 -13.83 3.77 15.00
C GLY A 48 -15.31 3.63 14.66
N ASP A 49 -15.83 4.62 13.93
CA ASP A 49 -17.26 4.68 13.55
C ASP A 49 -17.54 4.04 12.17
N ASN A 50 -16.63 3.26 11.63
CA ASN A 50 -16.84 2.56 10.37
C ASN A 50 -17.90 1.46 10.54
N ALA A 51 -18.77 1.29 9.54
CA ALA A 51 -19.87 0.32 9.59
C ALA A 51 -19.39 -1.13 9.72
N GLU A 52 -18.24 -1.45 9.12
CA GLU A 52 -17.62 -2.76 9.13
C GLU A 52 -16.49 -2.89 10.19
N ALA A 53 -16.45 -2.01 11.17
CA ALA A 53 -15.48 -2.10 12.25
C ALA A 53 -15.55 -3.45 12.99
N GLY A 54 -14.44 -4.17 13.07
CA GLY A 54 -14.36 -5.51 13.66
C GLY A 54 -14.77 -6.67 12.74
N ASN A 55 -15.34 -6.39 11.56
CA ASN A 55 -15.78 -7.41 10.61
C ASN A 55 -14.74 -7.69 9.49
N LEU A 56 -13.67 -6.92 9.43
CA LEU A 56 -12.65 -7.07 8.39
C LEU A 56 -11.61 -8.12 8.78
N ALA A 57 -11.18 -8.91 7.80
CA ALA A 57 -10.08 -9.84 7.94
C ALA A 57 -9.00 -9.55 6.90
N PHE A 58 -7.76 -9.91 7.24
CA PHE A 58 -6.59 -9.72 6.39
C PHE A 58 -6.16 -11.05 5.78
N SER A 59 -5.73 -11.02 4.54
CA SER A 59 -5.17 -12.17 3.84
C SER A 59 -3.96 -11.73 3.02
N GLY A 60 -2.99 -12.61 2.86
CA GLY A 60 -1.90 -12.42 1.92
C GLY A 60 -2.39 -12.39 0.47
N PHE A 61 -1.53 -11.95 -0.43
CA PHE A 61 -1.86 -11.90 -1.85
C PHE A 61 -2.20 -13.29 -2.39
N ALA A 62 -3.31 -13.36 -3.12
CA ALA A 62 -3.57 -14.52 -3.96
C ALA A 62 -2.54 -14.53 -5.10
N ALA A 63 -1.64 -15.49 -5.07
CA ALA A 63 -0.69 -15.68 -6.17
C ALA A 63 -1.41 -16.27 -7.36
N ASN A 64 -1.05 -15.83 -8.57
CA ASN A 64 -1.32 -16.61 -9.76
C ASN A 64 -0.69 -18.01 -9.56
N PRO A 65 -1.39 -19.12 -9.83
CA PRO A 65 -0.82 -20.47 -9.72
C PRO A 65 0.49 -20.66 -10.48
N ASP A 66 0.69 -19.90 -11.54
CA ASP A 66 1.91 -19.92 -12.37
C ASP A 66 3.03 -19.00 -11.84
N ALA A 67 2.78 -18.22 -10.79
CA ALA A 67 3.78 -17.34 -10.20
C ALA A 67 4.64 -18.10 -9.18
N ALA A 68 5.95 -17.88 -9.20
CA ALA A 68 6.88 -18.54 -8.29
C ALA A 68 6.62 -18.15 -6.82
N ALA A 69 6.26 -16.89 -6.57
CA ALA A 69 5.89 -16.36 -5.25
C ALA A 69 5.17 -15.00 -5.37
N PRO A 70 4.39 -14.60 -4.35
CA PRO A 70 3.92 -13.23 -4.24
C PRO A 70 5.10 -12.24 -4.14
N THR A 71 4.96 -11.07 -4.74
CA THR A 71 5.97 -10.01 -4.71
C THR A 71 5.37 -8.71 -4.15
N PRO A 72 5.05 -8.67 -2.84
CA PRO A 72 4.48 -7.48 -2.23
C PRO A 72 5.42 -6.28 -2.33
N ASN A 73 4.85 -5.09 -2.44
CA ASN A 73 5.59 -3.84 -2.40
C ASN A 73 5.68 -3.33 -0.96
N ILE A 74 6.82 -2.76 -0.59
CA ILE A 74 6.96 -1.98 0.64
C ILE A 74 6.93 -0.50 0.28
N TRP A 75 6.07 0.25 0.95
CA TRP A 75 6.10 1.69 0.98
C TRP A 75 6.59 2.16 2.34
N ILE A 76 7.62 2.97 2.37
CA ILE A 76 8.23 3.45 3.62
C ILE A 76 8.19 4.97 3.65
N TRP A 77 7.61 5.52 4.70
CA TRP A 77 7.69 6.94 5.00
C TRP A 77 8.96 7.25 5.78
N SER A 78 9.58 8.37 5.47
CA SER A 78 10.80 8.83 6.13
C SER A 78 10.61 10.24 6.66
N MET A 79 11.22 10.52 7.78
CA MET A 79 11.36 11.88 8.29
C MET A 79 12.70 12.46 7.84
N ALA A 80 12.68 13.73 7.43
CA ALA A 80 13.88 14.42 6.97
C ALA A 80 14.03 15.77 7.68
N MET A 81 15.29 16.18 7.87
CA MET A 81 15.64 17.50 8.37
C MET A 81 16.01 18.41 7.22
N SER A 82 15.40 19.61 7.16
CA SER A 82 15.75 20.59 6.16
C SER A 82 17.21 21.06 6.31
N LYS A 83 17.94 21.14 5.19
CA LYS A 83 19.28 21.72 5.15
C LYS A 83 19.31 23.17 5.66
N ALA A 84 18.22 23.93 5.48
CA ALA A 84 18.07 25.31 5.91
C ALA A 84 17.67 25.48 7.39
N SER A 85 17.41 24.38 8.12
CA SER A 85 17.04 24.46 9.53
C SER A 85 18.12 25.20 10.35
N GLN A 86 17.67 26.10 11.21
CA GLN A 86 18.54 26.81 12.18
C GLN A 86 18.68 26.04 13.51
N ASN A 87 17.91 24.98 13.71
CA ASN A 87 17.87 24.17 14.93
C ASN A 87 18.24 22.70 14.65
N LYS A 88 19.36 22.50 13.96
CA LYS A 88 19.74 21.16 13.46
C LYS A 88 19.98 20.16 14.57
N ASP A 89 20.61 20.54 15.66
CA ASP A 89 20.92 19.63 16.76
C ASP A 89 19.63 19.17 17.47
N ALA A 90 18.71 20.10 17.73
CA ALA A 90 17.41 19.76 18.31
C ALA A 90 16.58 18.89 17.36
N ALA A 91 16.57 19.21 16.07
CA ALA A 91 15.87 18.42 15.07
C ALA A 91 16.46 17.01 14.94
N TRP A 92 17.79 16.89 14.97
CA TRP A 92 18.46 15.60 14.93
C TRP A 92 18.17 14.75 16.16
N TYR A 93 18.20 15.35 17.35
CA TYR A 93 17.83 14.66 18.59
C TYR A 93 16.38 14.15 18.55
N PHE A 94 15.45 15.00 18.08
CA PHE A 94 14.05 14.61 17.89
C PHE A 94 13.92 13.44 16.90
N LEU A 95 14.60 13.50 15.76
CA LEU A 95 14.57 12.41 14.77
C LEU A 95 15.07 11.09 15.36
N GLN A 96 16.19 11.10 16.08
CA GLN A 96 16.71 9.91 16.72
C GLN A 96 15.73 9.32 17.74
N TRP A 97 15.08 10.16 18.51
CA TRP A 97 14.09 9.72 19.50
C TRP A 97 12.84 9.15 18.83
N VAL A 98 12.21 9.90 17.92
CA VAL A 98 10.92 9.52 17.32
C VAL A 98 11.02 8.31 16.38
N THR A 99 12.18 8.11 15.76
CA THR A 99 12.44 6.92 14.92
C THR A 99 13.24 5.84 15.65
N GLY A 100 13.49 6.03 16.93
CA GLY A 100 14.27 5.09 17.75
C GLY A 100 13.51 3.80 18.08
N PRO A 101 14.24 2.72 18.43
CA PRO A 101 13.61 1.42 18.71
C PRO A 101 12.67 1.44 19.90
N GLU A 102 12.98 2.25 20.93
CA GLU A 102 12.15 2.35 22.15
C GLU A 102 10.81 3.03 21.83
N HIS A 103 10.84 4.10 21.03
CA HIS A 103 9.63 4.80 20.62
C HIS A 103 8.76 3.95 19.69
N ASP A 104 9.37 3.23 18.75
CA ASP A 104 8.69 2.32 17.84
C ASP A 104 8.00 1.17 18.62
N LEU A 105 8.70 0.57 19.59
CA LEU A 105 8.13 -0.44 20.45
C LEU A 105 7.01 0.09 21.36
N PHE A 106 7.18 1.30 21.91
CA PHE A 106 6.13 1.96 22.69
C PHE A 106 4.88 2.20 21.84
N GLY A 107 5.06 2.74 20.63
CA GLY A 107 3.97 2.95 19.68
C GLY A 107 3.21 1.66 19.36
N ALA A 108 3.93 0.55 19.19
CA ALA A 108 3.34 -0.75 18.89
C ALA A 108 2.57 -1.35 20.08
N ARG A 109 3.11 -1.27 21.28
CA ARG A 109 2.50 -1.85 22.48
C ARG A 109 1.38 -1.01 23.08
N GLU A 110 1.62 0.30 23.22
CA GLU A 110 0.77 1.18 24.02
C GLU A 110 -0.15 2.07 23.16
N MET A 111 0.23 2.28 21.90
CA MET A 111 -0.57 3.02 20.92
C MET A 111 -1.07 2.05 19.84
N ASP A 112 -1.76 2.54 18.87
CA ASP A 112 -2.28 1.68 17.80
C ASP A 112 -1.39 1.65 16.54
N LEU A 113 -0.06 1.68 16.72
CA LEU A 113 0.86 1.44 15.63
C LEU A 113 0.80 -0.03 15.21
N VAL A 114 0.45 -0.30 13.96
CA VAL A 114 0.23 -1.66 13.44
C VAL A 114 1.31 -2.15 12.48
N ASN A 115 2.04 -1.27 11.83
CA ASN A 115 3.09 -1.61 10.87
C ASN A 115 4.42 -0.92 11.21
N PRO A 116 5.05 -1.29 12.34
CA PRO A 116 6.34 -0.76 12.73
C PRO A 116 7.41 -1.07 11.69
N ALA A 117 8.37 -0.17 11.54
CA ALA A 117 9.44 -0.32 10.56
C ALA A 117 10.54 -1.31 10.99
N ARG A 118 10.52 -1.78 12.24
CA ARG A 118 11.62 -2.58 12.83
C ARG A 118 11.24 -4.05 13.01
N SER A 119 12.08 -4.93 12.50
CA SER A 119 11.93 -6.38 12.70
C SER A 119 11.95 -6.80 14.18
N SER A 120 12.69 -6.07 15.04
CA SER A 120 12.70 -6.32 16.46
C SER A 120 11.35 -6.06 17.14
N VAL A 121 10.57 -5.10 16.63
CA VAL A 121 9.19 -4.86 17.11
C VAL A 121 8.25 -5.93 16.59
N TRP A 122 8.40 -6.35 15.33
CA TRP A 122 7.65 -7.48 14.78
C TRP A 122 7.92 -8.82 15.50
N ALA A 123 9.09 -8.98 16.13
CA ALA A 123 9.42 -10.13 16.95
C ALA A 123 8.84 -10.05 18.39
N ASP A 124 8.25 -8.93 18.78
CA ASP A 124 7.72 -8.75 20.13
C ASP A 124 6.38 -9.48 20.30
N GLY A 125 6.35 -10.41 21.28
CA GLY A 125 5.18 -11.24 21.54
C GLY A 125 3.95 -10.43 21.95
N MET A 126 4.10 -9.43 22.82
CA MET A 126 2.96 -8.61 23.27
C MET A 126 2.32 -7.82 22.14
N PHE A 127 3.13 -7.29 21.24
CA PHE A 127 2.64 -6.61 20.06
C PHE A 127 1.88 -7.57 19.12
N ARG A 128 2.44 -8.74 18.86
CA ARG A 128 1.80 -9.77 18.01
C ARG A 128 0.48 -10.26 18.58
N ASP A 129 0.43 -10.51 19.88
CA ASP A 129 -0.80 -10.93 20.57
C ASP A 129 -1.88 -9.85 20.49
N LYS A 130 -1.50 -8.58 20.68
CA LYS A 130 -2.40 -7.42 20.51
C LYS A 130 -2.97 -7.35 19.09
N LEU A 131 -2.12 -7.52 18.06
CA LEU A 131 -2.57 -7.51 16.66
C LEU A 131 -3.51 -8.67 16.36
N SER A 132 -3.17 -9.89 16.77
CA SER A 132 -3.98 -11.08 16.53
C SER A 132 -5.34 -11.01 17.21
N ALA A 133 -5.40 -10.39 18.39
CA ALA A 133 -6.66 -10.19 19.12
C ALA A 133 -7.59 -9.16 18.46
N LYS A 134 -7.02 -8.18 17.73
CA LYS A 134 -7.78 -7.05 17.19
C LYS A 134 -8.03 -7.18 15.68
N TYR A 135 -7.11 -7.81 14.93
CA TYR A 135 -7.11 -7.84 13.47
C TYR A 135 -6.99 -9.26 12.95
N SER A 136 -8.11 -9.85 12.57
CA SER A 136 -8.18 -11.24 12.09
C SER A 136 -7.29 -11.45 10.87
N GLY A 137 -6.32 -12.36 10.98
CA GLY A 137 -5.40 -12.75 9.90
C GLY A 137 -4.25 -11.77 9.62
N TYR A 138 -4.13 -10.65 10.36
CA TYR A 138 -3.11 -9.63 10.05
C TYR A 138 -1.68 -10.14 10.27
N VAL A 139 -1.44 -10.82 11.38
CA VAL A 139 -0.10 -11.36 11.70
C VAL A 139 0.31 -12.43 10.70
N GLU A 140 -0.61 -13.32 10.37
CA GLU A 140 -0.39 -14.40 9.38
C GLU A 140 -0.15 -13.82 7.98
N MET A 141 -0.90 -12.80 7.58
CA MET A 141 -0.71 -12.09 6.33
C MET A 141 0.67 -11.44 6.26
N HIS A 142 1.08 -10.74 7.34
CA HIS A 142 2.40 -10.13 7.42
C HIS A 142 3.51 -11.19 7.30
N ASP A 143 3.46 -12.27 8.08
CA ASP A 143 4.48 -13.31 8.09
C ASP A 143 4.61 -14.01 6.73
N ALA A 144 3.50 -14.17 6.02
CA ALA A 144 3.50 -14.75 4.67
C ALA A 144 4.03 -13.78 3.60
N SER A 145 3.83 -12.47 3.79
CA SER A 145 4.13 -11.46 2.78
C SER A 145 5.51 -10.81 2.96
N ALA A 146 5.92 -10.56 4.19
CA ALA A 146 7.14 -9.80 4.50
C ALA A 146 8.43 -10.41 3.88
N PRO A 147 8.64 -11.74 3.83
CA PRO A 147 9.86 -12.31 3.24
C PRO A 147 10.03 -12.01 1.76
N GLY A 148 8.93 -11.85 1.02
CA GLY A 148 8.93 -11.52 -0.42
C GLY A 148 8.83 -10.03 -0.72
N ALA A 149 8.64 -9.20 0.32
CA ALA A 149 8.40 -7.79 0.16
C ALA A 149 9.68 -7.01 -0.17
N SER A 150 9.58 -6.07 -1.10
CA SER A 150 10.70 -5.18 -1.44
C SER A 150 10.16 -3.85 -1.99
N ILE A 151 11.01 -2.83 -1.98
CA ILE A 151 10.67 -1.56 -2.61
C ILE A 151 10.66 -1.78 -4.13
N LYS A 152 9.50 -1.54 -4.75
CA LYS A 152 9.30 -1.71 -6.20
C LYS A 152 9.43 -0.40 -6.97
N PHE A 153 9.49 0.73 -6.28
CA PHE A 153 9.72 2.02 -6.90
C PHE A 153 11.14 2.12 -7.40
N THR A 154 11.30 2.62 -8.62
CA THR A 154 12.62 2.93 -9.17
C THR A 154 12.97 4.39 -8.85
N PRO A 155 14.25 4.73 -8.67
CA PRO A 155 14.69 6.12 -8.53
C PRO A 155 14.70 6.87 -9.88
N GLN A 156 13.77 6.54 -10.78
CA GLN A 156 13.61 7.19 -12.08
C GLN A 156 12.90 8.54 -11.89
N PRO A 157 13.48 9.67 -12.33
CA PRO A 157 12.87 10.99 -12.17
C PRO A 157 11.46 11.10 -12.76
N LEU A 158 11.19 10.41 -13.87
CA LEU A 158 9.90 10.40 -14.56
C LEU A 158 8.89 9.38 -13.97
N PHE A 159 9.21 8.71 -12.86
CA PHE A 159 8.40 7.60 -12.34
C PHE A 159 6.92 8.00 -12.15
N PHE A 160 6.65 9.15 -11.55
CA PHE A 160 5.27 9.57 -11.29
C PHE A 160 4.53 10.01 -12.56
N ASP A 161 5.21 10.63 -13.50
CA ASP A 161 4.62 11.03 -14.79
C ASP A 161 4.24 9.78 -15.60
N LEU A 162 5.15 8.80 -15.66
CA LEU A 162 4.93 7.52 -16.33
C LEU A 162 3.83 6.69 -15.68
N THR A 163 3.74 6.70 -14.34
CA THR A 163 2.64 6.00 -13.64
C THR A 163 1.29 6.68 -13.83
N THR A 164 1.25 7.99 -14.02
CA THR A 164 0.02 8.73 -14.37
C THR A 164 -0.46 8.31 -15.76
N GLU A 165 0.42 8.31 -16.75
CA GLU A 165 0.11 7.85 -18.12
C GLU A 165 -0.37 6.39 -18.13
N TRP A 166 0.26 5.53 -17.29
CA TRP A 166 -0.19 4.17 -17.09
C TRP A 166 -1.63 4.12 -16.55
N ALA A 167 -1.96 4.91 -15.53
CA ALA A 167 -3.29 4.94 -14.94
C ALA A 167 -4.36 5.43 -15.94
N GLU A 168 -4.06 6.48 -16.72
CA GLU A 168 -4.95 6.99 -17.76
C GLU A 168 -5.20 5.94 -18.85
N THR A 169 -4.17 5.23 -19.29
CA THR A 169 -4.31 4.17 -20.29
C THR A 169 -5.15 3.01 -19.75
N LEU A 170 -4.98 2.62 -18.49
CA LEU A 170 -5.84 1.64 -17.85
C LEU A 170 -7.31 2.07 -17.82
N GLN A 171 -7.59 3.34 -17.51
CA GLN A 171 -8.96 3.88 -17.52
C GLN A 171 -9.58 3.77 -18.93
N LYS A 172 -8.87 4.13 -19.97
CA LYS A 172 -9.34 4.00 -21.36
C LYS A 172 -9.64 2.54 -21.73
N MET A 173 -8.79 1.60 -21.30
CA MET A 173 -9.03 0.17 -21.53
C MET A 173 -10.27 -0.34 -20.77
N VAL A 174 -10.48 0.07 -19.54
CA VAL A 174 -11.67 -0.29 -18.76
C VAL A 174 -12.95 0.32 -19.35
N ALA A 175 -12.88 1.55 -19.86
CA ALA A 175 -13.96 2.24 -20.56
C ALA A 175 -14.27 1.66 -21.95
N ASN A 176 -13.46 0.71 -22.47
CA ASN A 176 -13.51 0.18 -23.82
C ASN A 176 -13.25 1.25 -24.91
N GLU A 177 -12.53 2.32 -24.58
CA GLU A 177 -12.11 3.34 -25.52
C GLU A 177 -10.92 2.88 -26.38
N VAL A 178 -10.10 1.99 -25.84
CA VAL A 178 -8.99 1.35 -26.53
C VAL A 178 -8.93 -0.15 -26.20
N PRO A 179 -8.68 -1.02 -27.17
CA PRO A 179 -8.42 -2.44 -26.92
C PRO A 179 -7.22 -2.64 -26.00
N VAL A 180 -7.27 -3.67 -25.15
CA VAL A 180 -6.21 -3.92 -24.14
C VAL A 180 -4.82 -4.04 -24.77
N ASP A 181 -4.68 -4.82 -25.82
CA ASP A 181 -3.38 -5.07 -26.44
C ASP A 181 -2.84 -3.78 -27.11
N GLU A 182 -3.69 -3.04 -27.82
CA GLU A 182 -3.34 -1.76 -28.42
C GLU A 182 -2.94 -0.72 -27.35
N GLY A 183 -3.71 -0.60 -26.28
CA GLY A 183 -3.41 0.33 -25.18
C GLY A 183 -2.08 0.01 -24.49
N LEU A 184 -1.76 -1.27 -24.30
CA LEU A 184 -0.48 -1.68 -23.71
C LEU A 184 0.70 -1.42 -24.67
N ASP A 185 0.54 -1.65 -25.98
CA ASP A 185 1.59 -1.38 -26.97
C ASP A 185 1.87 0.12 -27.09
N MET A 186 0.82 0.95 -27.15
CA MET A 186 0.95 2.42 -27.16
C MET A 186 1.65 2.93 -25.90
N LEU A 187 1.28 2.41 -24.74
CA LEU A 187 1.90 2.78 -23.47
C LEU A 187 3.38 2.40 -23.41
N ALA A 188 3.70 1.17 -23.85
CA ALA A 188 5.08 0.70 -23.89
C ALA A 188 5.96 1.55 -24.82
N GLU A 189 5.44 1.93 -25.99
CA GLU A 189 6.13 2.82 -26.93
C GLU A 189 6.35 4.21 -26.31
N SER A 190 5.32 4.81 -25.73
CA SER A 190 5.40 6.14 -25.09
C SER A 190 6.44 6.14 -23.94
N VAL A 191 6.36 5.18 -23.03
CA VAL A 191 7.28 5.06 -21.89
C VAL A 191 8.72 4.86 -22.37
N ASN A 192 8.95 3.99 -23.36
CA ASN A 192 10.29 3.76 -23.89
C ASN A 192 10.89 5.00 -24.56
N ASN A 193 10.07 5.77 -25.28
CA ASN A 193 10.51 7.02 -25.90
C ASN A 193 10.92 8.03 -24.83
N GLN A 194 10.09 8.26 -23.81
CA GLN A 194 10.39 9.19 -22.73
C GLN A 194 11.65 8.78 -21.94
N LEU A 195 11.87 7.49 -21.70
CA LEU A 195 13.07 6.98 -21.03
C LEU A 195 14.32 7.05 -21.93
N GLY A 196 14.16 6.99 -23.23
CA GLY A 196 15.25 7.13 -24.19
C GLY A 196 15.68 8.58 -24.42
N GLU A 197 14.83 9.55 -24.10
CA GLU A 197 15.09 10.98 -24.21
C GLU A 197 15.61 11.61 -22.89
N ALA A 198 15.54 10.89 -21.76
CA ALA A 198 15.96 11.34 -20.45
C ALA A 198 17.38 10.88 -20.11
#